data_a2498e713772f236f4fe4c48d08d7cb8
#
_entry.id   a2498e713772f236f4fe4c48d08d7cb8
#
_cell.length_a   1.000
_cell.length_b   1.000
_cell.length_c   1.000
_cell.angle_alpha   90.00
_cell.angle_beta   90.00
_cell.angle_gamma   90.00
#
_symmetry.space_group_name_H-M   'P 1'
#
loop_
_entity.id
_entity.type
_entity.pdbx_description
1 polymer ?
#
loop_
_entity_poly.entity_id
_entity_poly.type
_entity_poly.pdbx_seq_one_letter_code
_entity_poly.pdbx_strand_id
1 'polypeptide(L)'
;MVRAIVGANWGDEGKGKITDMLAEKSDIIIRFQGGSNAGHTIINNYGKFALHLLPSGVFYDHTTSIIGNGVALNIPYLIKELNDLESKGVPAPKILVSNRAQIMMPYHMLLDACEEARLAGKSFGSTKSGIAPFYSDKYAKIGFQVSELFGDPDELMDKVKNVCTLKNVMLVHLYDQPALVPEEVFATLMEYKEMIAPYVCDVSAYLHQALKDGKKILLEGQLGSLKDPDHGIYPMVTSSSTLAAYGAIGAGIPPYEIKDITTVVKAYSSAVGAGAFVSEIFGDEAQELRDRGGDGGEYGATTGRPRRVGWFDAVATRYGCRVQGATEVALTVLDVLGYLDEIPICVGYQYEDGRVEKDFPVTSELEKAKPVFKKLPGWKCNIRGIQNYDELPENCKNYINEIEKEIGVPITLISNGPERHEIIERKPLI
;
A
#
# COMPACT_ATOMS: atom_id res chain seq x y z
N MET A 1 -6.03 -14.70 -16.23
CA MET A 1 -6.58 -13.34 -15.97
C MET A 1 -5.80 -12.72 -14.83
N VAL A 2 -5.26 -11.51 -15.00
CA VAL A 2 -4.52 -10.80 -13.94
C VAL A 2 -5.26 -9.52 -13.58
N ARG A 3 -5.55 -9.35 -12.29
CA ARG A 3 -6.15 -8.14 -11.71
C ARG A 3 -5.18 -7.50 -10.73
N ALA A 4 -5.09 -6.17 -10.72
CA ALA A 4 -4.33 -5.42 -9.72
C ALA A 4 -5.27 -4.66 -8.78
N ILE A 5 -4.96 -4.68 -7.48
CA ILE A 5 -5.59 -3.85 -6.44
C ILE A 5 -4.57 -2.85 -5.97
N VAL A 6 -4.84 -1.57 -6.20
CA VAL A 6 -3.93 -0.46 -5.92
C VAL A 6 -4.68 0.71 -5.28
N GLY A 7 -3.97 1.65 -4.67
CA GLY A 7 -4.56 2.85 -4.06
C GLY A 7 -4.47 4.07 -4.98
N ALA A 8 -5.50 4.90 -4.99
CA ALA A 8 -5.53 6.14 -5.79
C ALA A 8 -4.75 7.30 -5.14
N ASN A 9 -4.72 7.37 -3.82
CA ASN A 9 -4.34 8.58 -3.09
C ASN A 9 -3.06 8.39 -2.25
N TRP A 10 -3.12 8.74 -0.95
CA TRP A 10 -1.97 8.73 -0.03
C TRP A 10 -1.69 7.38 0.64
N GLY A 11 -2.45 6.33 0.32
CA GLY A 11 -2.42 5.04 1.02
C GLY A 11 -3.54 4.94 2.07
N ASP A 12 -3.61 3.76 2.73
CA ASP A 12 -4.64 3.45 3.75
C ASP A 12 -6.10 3.54 3.25
N GLU A 13 -6.31 3.34 1.94
CA GLU A 13 -7.65 3.40 1.31
C GLU A 13 -8.54 2.18 1.64
N GLY A 14 -8.06 1.20 2.41
CA GLY A 14 -8.82 -0.01 2.73
C GLY A 14 -8.63 -1.16 1.72
N LYS A 15 -7.50 -1.19 1.02
CA LYS A 15 -7.14 -2.23 0.03
C LYS A 15 -7.23 -3.65 0.60
N GLY A 16 -6.84 -3.86 1.85
CA GLY A 16 -6.83 -5.19 2.47
C GLY A 16 -8.19 -5.87 2.43
N LYS A 17 -9.26 -5.17 2.76
CA LYS A 17 -10.65 -5.69 2.69
C LYS A 17 -11.04 -6.07 1.27
N ILE A 18 -10.76 -5.20 0.30
CA ILE A 18 -11.09 -5.45 -1.11
C ILE A 18 -10.26 -6.63 -1.66
N THR A 19 -8.99 -6.70 -1.30
CA THR A 19 -8.11 -7.82 -1.68
C THR A 19 -8.58 -9.13 -1.07
N ASP A 20 -8.94 -9.15 0.22
CA ASP A 20 -9.45 -10.33 0.91
C ASP A 20 -10.74 -10.87 0.25
N MET A 21 -11.68 -9.98 -0.08
CA MET A 21 -12.90 -10.36 -0.81
C MET A 21 -12.58 -10.99 -2.19
N LEU A 22 -11.64 -10.39 -2.93
CA LEU A 22 -11.29 -10.87 -4.28
C LEU A 22 -10.36 -12.10 -4.23
N ALA A 23 -9.62 -12.29 -3.14
CA ALA A 23 -8.76 -13.45 -2.93
C ALA A 23 -9.56 -14.77 -2.93
N GLU A 24 -10.79 -14.76 -2.41
CA GLU A 24 -11.68 -15.92 -2.43
C GLU A 24 -11.91 -16.48 -3.86
N LYS A 25 -11.90 -15.59 -4.86
CA LYS A 25 -12.14 -15.94 -6.28
C LYS A 25 -10.84 -16.08 -7.09
N SER A 26 -9.68 -16.02 -6.43
CA SER A 26 -8.34 -16.01 -7.06
C SER A 26 -7.55 -17.27 -6.72
N ASP A 27 -6.70 -17.73 -7.65
CA ASP A 27 -5.82 -18.88 -7.44
C ASP A 27 -4.48 -18.45 -6.80
N ILE A 28 -4.02 -17.24 -7.14
CA ILE A 28 -2.69 -16.73 -6.75
C ILE A 28 -2.83 -15.28 -6.32
N ILE A 29 -2.26 -14.92 -5.15
CA ILE A 29 -2.19 -13.55 -4.68
C ILE A 29 -0.71 -13.17 -4.50
N ILE A 30 -0.32 -12.02 -5.07
CA ILE A 30 1.09 -11.59 -5.13
C ILE A 30 1.26 -10.21 -4.52
N ARG A 31 2.16 -10.11 -3.51
CA ARG A 31 2.75 -8.83 -3.12
C ARG A 31 3.89 -8.53 -4.10
N PHE A 32 3.79 -7.43 -4.83
CA PHE A 32 4.72 -7.11 -5.92
C PHE A 32 5.67 -5.95 -5.61
N GLN A 33 5.42 -5.18 -4.55
CA GLN A 33 6.22 -4.02 -4.15
C GLN A 33 6.06 -3.70 -2.65
N GLY A 34 6.80 -2.71 -2.15
CA GLY A 34 6.76 -2.29 -0.77
C GLY A 34 7.52 -3.25 0.15
N GLY A 35 7.15 -3.27 1.41
CA GLY A 35 7.77 -4.10 2.44
C GLY A 35 6.91 -4.10 3.71
N SER A 36 7.54 -4.25 4.88
CA SER A 36 6.84 -4.29 6.17
C SER A 36 6.43 -2.91 6.72
N ASN A 37 6.50 -1.85 5.91
CA ASN A 37 6.22 -0.47 6.33
C ASN A 37 4.73 -0.09 6.41
N ALA A 38 3.84 -0.84 5.77
CA ALA A 38 2.40 -0.59 5.82
C ALA A 38 1.64 -1.89 6.09
N GLY A 39 0.71 -1.85 7.03
CA GLY A 39 -0.14 -2.99 7.40
C GLY A 39 -1.49 -2.96 6.70
N HIS A 40 -1.94 -4.13 6.26
CA HIS A 40 -3.31 -4.35 5.79
C HIS A 40 -4.14 -4.99 6.90
N THR A 41 -5.17 -4.29 7.34
CA THR A 41 -6.10 -4.87 8.33
C THR A 41 -7.14 -5.74 7.62
N ILE A 42 -7.30 -6.97 8.09
CA ILE A 42 -8.29 -7.94 7.62
C ILE A 42 -9.06 -8.43 8.83
N ILE A 43 -10.39 -8.48 8.71
CA ILE A 43 -11.30 -9.02 9.72
C ILE A 43 -12.03 -10.20 9.08
N ASN A 44 -11.85 -11.40 9.65
CA ASN A 44 -12.45 -12.63 9.15
C ASN A 44 -12.81 -13.57 10.30
N ASN A 45 -13.21 -14.80 9.99
CA ASN A 45 -13.64 -15.82 10.98
C ASN A 45 -12.53 -16.22 11.98
N TYR A 46 -11.26 -16.00 11.64
CA TYR A 46 -10.12 -16.24 12.54
C TYR A 46 -9.82 -15.06 13.48
N GLY A 47 -10.45 -13.89 13.23
CA GLY A 47 -10.24 -12.67 14.00
C GLY A 47 -9.71 -11.50 13.20
N LYS A 48 -9.07 -10.55 13.89
CA LYS A 48 -8.46 -9.35 13.30
C LYS A 48 -6.96 -9.55 13.13
N PHE A 49 -6.47 -9.25 11.93
CA PHE A 49 -5.07 -9.37 11.54
C PHE A 49 -4.57 -8.06 10.92
N ALA A 50 -3.32 -7.75 11.18
CA ALA A 50 -2.60 -6.67 10.48
C ALA A 50 -1.41 -7.30 9.74
N LEU A 51 -1.60 -7.63 8.45
CA LEU A 51 -0.57 -8.20 7.60
C LEU A 51 0.29 -7.10 7.00
N HIS A 52 1.61 -7.26 7.00
CA HIS A 52 2.56 -6.31 6.42
C HIS A 52 3.27 -6.87 5.20
N LEU A 53 3.78 -8.10 5.27
CA LEU A 53 4.44 -8.79 4.16
C LEU A 53 3.56 -9.85 3.52
N LEU A 54 2.82 -10.61 4.32
CA LEU A 54 1.97 -11.67 3.79
C LEU A 54 0.85 -11.10 2.90
N PRO A 55 0.58 -11.73 1.75
CA PRO A 55 -0.61 -11.41 0.94
C PRO A 55 -1.90 -11.74 1.67
N SER A 56 -2.98 -11.02 1.35
CA SER A 56 -4.31 -11.24 1.96
C SER A 56 -4.91 -12.62 1.66
N GLY A 57 -4.36 -13.36 0.69
CA GLY A 57 -4.79 -14.72 0.34
C GLY A 57 -4.44 -15.82 1.33
N VAL A 58 -3.61 -15.54 2.35
CA VAL A 58 -3.14 -16.55 3.32
C VAL A 58 -4.25 -17.21 4.16
N PHE A 59 -5.46 -16.68 4.11
CA PHE A 59 -6.61 -17.23 4.81
C PHE A 59 -7.39 -18.30 4.02
N TYR A 60 -6.98 -18.58 2.78
CA TYR A 60 -7.65 -19.51 1.86
C TYR A 60 -6.71 -20.66 1.49
N ASP A 61 -7.14 -21.88 1.70
CA ASP A 61 -6.37 -23.10 1.45
C ASP A 61 -6.13 -23.40 -0.04
N HIS A 62 -7.02 -22.88 -0.91
CA HIS A 62 -6.93 -23.05 -2.36
C HIS A 62 -5.96 -22.06 -3.02
N THR A 63 -5.56 -20.99 -2.32
CA THR A 63 -4.70 -19.94 -2.89
C THR A 63 -3.21 -20.23 -2.71
N THR A 64 -2.40 -19.72 -3.62
CA THR A 64 -0.95 -19.61 -3.45
C THR A 64 -0.59 -18.14 -3.22
N SER A 65 0.02 -17.84 -2.10
CA SER A 65 0.48 -16.50 -1.72
C SER A 65 1.94 -16.30 -2.09
N ILE A 66 2.25 -15.23 -2.82
CA ILE A 66 3.59 -15.01 -3.39
C ILE A 66 4.19 -13.69 -2.91
N ILE A 67 5.44 -13.74 -2.49
CA ILE A 67 6.30 -12.56 -2.32
C ILE A 67 7.13 -12.40 -3.60
N GLY A 68 6.81 -11.37 -4.37
CA GLY A 68 7.42 -11.11 -5.68
C GLY A 68 8.78 -10.42 -5.62
N ASN A 69 9.39 -10.25 -6.79
CA ASN A 69 10.74 -9.69 -6.97
C ASN A 69 10.88 -8.25 -6.45
N GLY A 70 9.79 -7.49 -6.48
CA GLY A 70 9.80 -6.08 -6.13
C GLY A 70 9.69 -5.78 -4.65
N VAL A 71 9.45 -6.79 -3.80
CA VAL A 71 9.25 -6.62 -2.36
C VAL A 71 10.58 -6.46 -1.63
N ALA A 72 10.61 -5.54 -0.67
CA ALA A 72 11.68 -5.43 0.33
C ALA A 72 11.45 -6.53 1.39
N LEU A 73 12.13 -7.67 1.22
CA LEU A 73 11.88 -8.87 1.98
C LEU A 73 12.56 -8.83 3.35
N ASN A 74 11.80 -8.56 4.39
CA ASN A 74 12.23 -8.71 5.79
C ASN A 74 11.91 -10.15 6.22
N ILE A 75 12.90 -11.05 6.17
CA ILE A 75 12.73 -12.49 6.44
C ILE A 75 12.25 -12.75 7.87
N PRO A 76 12.86 -12.21 8.94
CA PRO A 76 12.37 -12.39 10.30
C PRO A 76 10.91 -11.94 10.47
N TYR A 77 10.53 -10.84 9.81
CA TYR A 77 9.16 -10.34 9.89
C TYR A 77 8.17 -11.28 9.19
N LEU A 78 8.54 -11.82 8.03
CA LEU A 78 7.73 -12.82 7.29
C LEU A 78 7.48 -14.07 8.16
N ILE A 79 8.53 -14.62 8.78
CA ILE A 79 8.40 -15.79 9.63
C ILE A 79 7.56 -15.49 10.87
N LYS A 80 7.74 -14.31 11.47
CA LYS A 80 6.89 -13.87 12.58
C LYS A 80 5.41 -13.84 12.19
N GLU A 81 5.07 -13.27 11.04
CA GLU A 81 3.66 -13.22 10.58
C GLU A 81 3.11 -14.63 10.33
N LEU A 82 3.89 -15.56 9.78
CA LEU A 82 3.47 -16.96 9.61
C LEU A 82 3.18 -17.64 10.97
N ASN A 83 4.06 -17.45 11.95
CA ASN A 83 3.87 -17.97 13.31
C ASN A 83 2.64 -17.32 13.99
N ASP A 84 2.40 -16.03 13.77
CA ASP A 84 1.23 -15.33 14.30
C ASP A 84 -0.09 -15.88 13.70
N LEU A 85 -0.11 -16.27 12.41
CA LEU A 85 -1.25 -16.94 11.78
C LEU A 85 -1.50 -18.32 12.43
N GLU A 86 -0.46 -19.15 12.55
CA GLU A 86 -0.53 -20.48 13.15
C GLU A 86 -1.04 -20.41 14.58
N SER A 87 -0.53 -19.47 15.38
CA SER A 87 -0.94 -19.27 16.78
C SER A 87 -2.42 -18.95 16.96
N LYS A 88 -3.05 -18.40 15.93
CA LYS A 88 -4.49 -18.07 15.87
C LYS A 88 -5.32 -19.15 15.16
N GLY A 89 -4.73 -20.30 14.87
CA GLY A 89 -5.42 -21.44 14.26
C GLY A 89 -5.72 -21.29 12.77
N VAL A 90 -5.05 -20.38 12.07
CA VAL A 90 -5.11 -20.31 10.61
C VAL A 90 -4.32 -21.47 10.03
N PRO A 91 -4.87 -22.27 9.11
CA PRO A 91 -4.13 -23.36 8.45
C PRO A 91 -2.87 -22.82 7.75
N ALA A 92 -1.80 -23.64 7.73
CA ALA A 92 -0.55 -23.26 7.09
C ALA A 92 -0.76 -22.87 5.60
N PRO A 93 -0.53 -21.61 5.20
CA PRO A 93 -0.77 -21.16 3.82
C PRO A 93 0.32 -21.65 2.88
N LYS A 94 -0.01 -21.77 1.59
CA LYS A 94 0.99 -22.01 0.55
C LYS A 94 1.71 -20.71 0.25
N ILE A 95 2.98 -20.61 0.68
CA ILE A 95 3.81 -19.42 0.46
C ILE A 95 4.92 -19.74 -0.52
N LEU A 96 5.13 -18.85 -1.50
CA LEU A 96 6.28 -18.86 -2.38
C LEU A 96 6.99 -17.50 -2.29
N VAL A 97 8.31 -17.55 -2.22
CA VAL A 97 9.18 -16.38 -2.19
C VAL A 97 10.08 -16.38 -3.41
N SER A 98 10.11 -15.29 -4.14
CA SER A 98 10.96 -15.19 -5.31
C SER A 98 12.44 -15.29 -4.95
N ASN A 99 13.15 -16.18 -5.66
CA ASN A 99 14.60 -16.26 -5.60
C ASN A 99 15.31 -14.95 -6.05
N ARG A 100 14.58 -14.05 -6.75
CA ARG A 100 15.06 -12.73 -7.19
C ARG A 100 14.65 -11.59 -6.25
N ALA A 101 13.86 -11.86 -5.21
CA ALA A 101 13.57 -10.85 -4.20
C ALA A 101 14.84 -10.45 -3.47
N GLN A 102 14.93 -9.18 -3.03
CA GLN A 102 16.09 -8.73 -2.27
C GLN A 102 15.76 -8.65 -0.78
N ILE A 103 16.79 -8.88 0.03
CA ILE A 103 16.71 -9.07 1.47
C ILE A 103 16.87 -7.73 2.19
N MET A 104 15.94 -7.42 3.06
CA MET A 104 16.04 -6.32 4.01
C MET A 104 16.99 -6.72 5.14
N MET A 105 18.13 -6.04 5.25
CA MET A 105 19.11 -6.25 6.30
C MET A 105 18.83 -5.35 7.51
N PRO A 106 19.25 -5.74 8.73
CA PRO A 106 19.06 -4.93 9.95
C PRO A 106 19.62 -3.51 9.84
N TYR A 107 20.74 -3.33 9.14
CA TYR A 107 21.35 -2.01 8.95
C TYR A 107 20.48 -1.06 8.09
N HIS A 108 19.55 -1.56 7.26
CA HIS A 108 18.62 -0.68 6.55
C HIS A 108 17.68 0.03 7.53
N MET A 109 17.16 -0.69 8.54
CA MET A 109 16.32 -0.09 9.59
C MET A 109 17.12 0.90 10.45
N LEU A 110 18.36 0.57 10.77
CA LEU A 110 19.27 1.47 11.50
C LEU A 110 19.52 2.77 10.72
N LEU A 111 19.87 2.66 9.43
CA LEU A 111 20.12 3.84 8.57
C LEU A 111 18.87 4.72 8.41
N ASP A 112 17.68 4.12 8.26
CA ASP A 112 16.40 4.84 8.18
C ASP A 112 16.12 5.61 9.48
N ALA A 113 16.36 4.99 10.63
CA ALA A 113 16.20 5.63 11.94
C ALA A 113 17.20 6.78 12.15
N CYS A 114 18.45 6.60 11.75
CA CYS A 114 19.50 7.61 11.84
C CYS A 114 19.20 8.83 10.95
N GLU A 115 18.73 8.59 9.72
CA GLU A 115 18.39 9.68 8.79
C GLU A 115 17.18 10.49 9.28
N GLU A 116 16.12 9.84 9.78
CA GLU A 116 14.98 10.53 10.39
C GLU A 116 15.40 11.38 11.59
N ALA A 117 16.34 10.87 12.42
CA ALA A 117 16.88 11.61 13.54
C ALA A 117 17.71 12.83 13.07
N ARG A 118 18.55 12.67 12.04
CA ARG A 118 19.40 13.74 11.47
C ARG A 118 18.56 14.86 10.87
N LEU A 119 17.44 14.53 10.21
CA LEU A 119 16.55 15.52 9.60
C LEU A 119 15.73 16.30 10.63
N ALA A 120 15.63 15.81 11.86
CA ALA A 120 14.92 16.47 12.97
C ALA A 120 13.51 16.99 12.56
N GLY A 121 13.26 18.32 12.67
CA GLY A 121 11.94 18.92 12.33
C GLY A 121 11.58 18.92 10.84
N LYS A 122 12.45 18.45 9.95
CA LYS A 122 12.21 18.29 8.49
C LYS A 122 12.12 16.83 8.08
N SER A 123 11.87 15.93 9.01
CA SER A 123 11.78 14.49 8.78
C SER A 123 10.59 14.14 7.83
N PHE A 124 10.76 13.08 7.07
CA PHE A 124 9.71 12.59 6.14
C PHE A 124 8.55 11.91 6.88
N GLY A 125 8.72 11.58 8.16
CA GLY A 125 7.77 10.78 8.93
C GLY A 125 7.86 9.29 8.59
N SER A 126 9.07 8.79 8.34
CA SER A 126 9.35 7.38 8.07
C SER A 126 8.82 6.48 9.19
N THR A 127 8.38 5.28 8.81
CA THR A 127 8.04 4.20 9.75
C THR A 127 9.28 3.55 10.38
N LYS A 128 10.48 3.98 9.95
CA LYS A 128 11.78 3.40 10.35
C LYS A 128 11.90 1.91 10.01
N SER A 129 11.19 1.49 8.96
CA SER A 129 11.19 0.11 8.47
C SER A 129 12.30 -0.18 7.45
N GLY A 130 13.20 0.79 7.18
CA GLY A 130 14.37 0.61 6.33
C GLY A 130 14.09 0.66 4.82
N ILE A 131 12.93 1.15 4.39
CA ILE A 131 12.49 1.08 2.98
C ILE A 131 13.38 1.93 2.09
N ALA A 132 13.66 3.19 2.44
CA ALA A 132 14.47 4.07 1.62
C ALA A 132 15.93 3.57 1.48
N PRO A 133 16.65 3.22 2.55
CA PRO A 133 17.98 2.63 2.44
C PRO A 133 17.99 1.31 1.64
N PHE A 134 16.97 0.47 1.79
CA PHE A 134 16.87 -0.79 1.06
C PHE A 134 16.75 -0.57 -0.46
N TYR A 135 15.81 0.28 -0.91
CA TYR A 135 15.66 0.55 -2.35
C TYR A 135 16.86 1.31 -2.91
N SER A 136 17.51 2.17 -2.11
CA SER A 136 18.78 2.79 -2.49
C SER A 136 19.84 1.73 -2.81
N ASP A 137 20.00 0.74 -1.96
CA ASP A 137 20.96 -0.36 -2.16
C ASP A 137 20.61 -1.24 -3.36
N LYS A 138 19.32 -1.52 -3.54
CA LYS A 138 18.85 -2.28 -4.70
C LYS A 138 19.26 -1.61 -6.02
N TYR A 139 19.03 -0.32 -6.16
CA TYR A 139 19.36 0.41 -7.39
C TYR A 139 20.84 0.79 -7.49
N ALA A 140 21.56 0.89 -6.37
CA ALA A 140 23.01 0.97 -6.34
C ALA A 140 23.70 -0.37 -6.63
N LYS A 141 22.93 -1.49 -6.74
CA LYS A 141 23.39 -2.86 -7.03
C LYS A 141 24.29 -3.47 -5.94
N ILE A 142 24.07 -3.08 -4.70
CA ILE A 142 24.77 -3.59 -3.51
C ILE A 142 23.86 -4.36 -2.55
N GLY A 143 22.56 -4.50 -2.89
CA GLY A 143 21.63 -5.34 -2.15
C GLY A 143 21.90 -6.84 -2.33
N PHE A 144 21.37 -7.68 -1.44
CA PHE A 144 21.46 -9.13 -1.48
C PHE A 144 20.18 -9.75 -2.03
N GLN A 145 20.28 -10.57 -3.09
CA GLN A 145 19.14 -11.37 -3.57
C GLN A 145 19.03 -12.68 -2.79
N VAL A 146 17.82 -13.20 -2.67
CA VAL A 146 17.56 -14.50 -2.02
C VAL A 146 18.39 -15.63 -2.68
N SER A 147 18.54 -15.61 -4.02
CA SER A 147 19.33 -16.60 -4.74
C SER A 147 20.80 -16.66 -4.32
N GLU A 148 21.39 -15.54 -3.88
CA GLU A 148 22.79 -15.48 -3.46
C GLU A 148 23.05 -16.28 -2.17
N LEU A 149 22.02 -16.46 -1.33
CA LEU A 149 22.12 -17.29 -0.13
C LEU A 149 22.43 -18.78 -0.45
N PHE A 150 22.08 -19.21 -1.66
CA PHE A 150 22.21 -20.59 -2.13
C PHE A 150 23.38 -20.76 -3.13
N GLY A 151 24.13 -19.69 -3.37
CA GLY A 151 25.32 -19.67 -4.19
C GLY A 151 26.59 -20.03 -3.42
N ASP A 152 27.75 -19.60 -3.95
CA ASP A 152 29.06 -19.79 -3.33
C ASP A 152 29.19 -18.91 -2.07
N PRO A 153 29.46 -19.51 -0.89
CA PRO A 153 29.61 -18.76 0.37
C PRO A 153 30.80 -17.79 0.37
N ASP A 154 31.89 -18.10 -0.34
CA ASP A 154 33.08 -17.23 -0.38
C ASP A 154 32.78 -15.96 -1.22
N GLU A 155 32.10 -16.12 -2.37
CA GLU A 155 31.64 -14.98 -3.16
C GLU A 155 30.67 -14.10 -2.37
N LEU A 156 29.75 -14.72 -1.61
CA LEU A 156 28.83 -13.98 -0.76
C LEU A 156 29.55 -13.22 0.36
N MET A 157 30.55 -13.86 1.01
CA MET A 157 31.37 -13.21 2.05
C MET A 157 32.14 -12.01 1.49
N ASP A 158 32.73 -12.14 0.30
CA ASP A 158 33.44 -11.02 -0.33
C ASP A 158 32.51 -9.85 -0.67
N LYS A 159 31.30 -10.14 -1.12
CA LYS A 159 30.24 -9.11 -1.30
C LYS A 159 29.89 -8.45 0.03
N VAL A 160 29.71 -9.22 1.10
CA VAL A 160 29.41 -8.70 2.46
C VAL A 160 30.51 -7.75 2.93
N LYS A 161 31.80 -8.09 2.78
CA LYS A 161 32.92 -7.21 3.14
C LYS A 161 32.84 -5.87 2.40
N ASN A 162 32.58 -5.92 1.08
CA ASN A 162 32.46 -4.71 0.26
C ASN A 162 31.27 -3.84 0.70
N VAL A 163 30.11 -4.43 0.97
CA VAL A 163 28.92 -3.71 1.45
C VAL A 163 29.18 -3.10 2.82
N CYS A 164 29.75 -3.85 3.76
CA CYS A 164 30.11 -3.33 5.09
C CYS A 164 31.06 -2.14 4.99
N THR A 165 32.07 -2.20 4.12
CA THR A 165 33.00 -1.09 3.89
C THR A 165 32.24 0.19 3.49
N LEU A 166 31.31 0.09 2.55
CA LEU A 166 30.53 1.24 2.10
C LEU A 166 29.58 1.75 3.20
N LYS A 167 28.87 0.86 3.90
CA LYS A 167 27.93 1.23 4.95
C LYS A 167 28.62 1.85 6.17
N ASN A 168 29.80 1.37 6.51
CA ASN A 168 30.57 1.88 7.66
C ASN A 168 31.01 3.32 7.47
N VAL A 169 31.20 3.79 6.23
CA VAL A 169 31.44 5.22 5.98
C VAL A 169 30.26 6.07 6.48
N MET A 170 29.05 5.67 6.18
CA MET A 170 27.85 6.39 6.65
C MET A 170 27.63 6.20 8.15
N LEU A 171 27.69 4.98 8.63
CA LEU A 171 27.41 4.66 10.03
C LEU A 171 28.39 5.37 10.96
N VAL A 172 29.69 5.24 10.70
CA VAL A 172 30.72 5.79 11.60
C VAL A 172 30.87 7.31 11.44
N HIS A 173 30.99 7.81 10.20
CA HIS A 173 31.39 9.21 9.99
C HIS A 173 30.21 10.18 9.84
N LEU A 174 29.01 9.70 9.46
CA LEU A 174 27.84 10.57 9.35
C LEU A 174 26.89 10.44 10.55
N TYR A 175 26.70 9.23 11.06
CA TYR A 175 25.68 8.94 12.08
C TYR A 175 26.25 8.62 13.46
N ASP A 176 27.59 8.57 13.62
CA ASP A 176 28.27 8.22 14.89
C ASP A 176 27.76 6.90 15.48
N GLN A 177 27.60 5.88 14.61
CA GLN A 177 27.16 4.55 14.96
C GLN A 177 28.33 3.56 14.86
N PRO A 178 28.28 2.43 15.59
CA PRO A 178 29.25 1.35 15.47
C PRO A 178 29.35 0.82 14.03
N ALA A 179 30.56 0.43 13.64
CA ALA A 179 30.80 -0.23 12.35
C ALA A 179 30.14 -1.60 12.31
N LEU A 180 29.63 -1.99 11.13
CA LEU A 180 29.21 -3.37 10.85
C LEU A 180 30.43 -4.27 10.81
N VAL A 181 30.29 -5.46 11.38
CA VAL A 181 31.29 -6.55 11.34
C VAL A 181 30.87 -7.52 10.23
N PRO A 182 31.69 -7.73 9.19
CA PRO A 182 31.32 -8.57 8.05
C PRO A 182 30.90 -9.99 8.42
N GLU A 183 31.56 -10.58 9.39
CA GLU A 183 31.28 -11.95 9.88
C GLU A 183 29.90 -12.06 10.51
N GLU A 184 29.43 -11.02 11.23
CA GLU A 184 28.11 -10.95 11.84
C GLU A 184 27.02 -10.76 10.77
N VAL A 185 27.28 -9.93 9.77
CA VAL A 185 26.37 -9.74 8.64
C VAL A 185 26.22 -11.01 7.83
N PHE A 186 27.32 -11.72 7.59
CA PHE A 186 27.32 -13.02 6.90
C PHE A 186 26.56 -14.08 7.72
N ALA A 187 26.81 -14.18 9.01
CA ALA A 187 26.09 -15.10 9.89
C ALA A 187 24.58 -14.85 9.85
N THR A 188 24.15 -13.58 9.87
CA THR A 188 22.75 -13.19 9.71
C THR A 188 22.15 -13.67 8.38
N LEU A 189 22.90 -13.55 7.28
CA LEU A 189 22.45 -14.06 5.97
C LEU A 189 22.31 -15.59 5.97
N MET A 190 23.20 -16.31 6.67
CA MET A 190 23.11 -17.78 6.78
C MET A 190 21.90 -18.20 7.64
N GLU A 191 21.60 -17.49 8.72
CA GLU A 191 20.35 -17.71 9.48
C GLU A 191 19.13 -17.47 8.58
N TYR A 192 19.13 -16.40 7.79
CA TYR A 192 18.05 -16.10 6.86
C TYR A 192 17.88 -17.17 5.77
N LYS A 193 18.99 -17.77 5.30
CA LYS A 193 18.95 -18.91 4.39
C LYS A 193 18.14 -20.06 4.95
N GLU A 194 18.41 -20.47 6.18
CA GLU A 194 17.68 -21.57 6.84
C GLU A 194 16.19 -21.25 7.01
N MET A 195 15.88 -20.01 7.41
CA MET A 195 14.50 -19.58 7.62
C MET A 195 13.67 -19.56 6.34
N ILE A 196 14.27 -19.16 5.21
CA ILE A 196 13.53 -18.91 3.96
C ILE A 196 13.55 -20.10 2.99
N ALA A 197 14.51 -21.04 3.14
CA ALA A 197 14.71 -22.14 2.22
C ALA A 197 13.43 -22.92 1.81
N PRO A 198 12.48 -23.21 2.73
CA PRO A 198 11.27 -23.95 2.36
C PRO A 198 10.34 -23.23 1.38
N TYR A 199 10.49 -21.91 1.24
CA TYR A 199 9.57 -21.06 0.48
C TYR A 199 10.13 -20.59 -0.85
N VAL A 200 11.43 -20.74 -1.09
CA VAL A 200 12.12 -20.16 -2.25
C VAL A 200 11.78 -20.90 -3.54
N CYS A 201 11.42 -20.13 -4.57
CA CYS A 201 11.17 -20.69 -5.88
C CYS A 201 11.49 -19.67 -7.00
N ASP A 202 11.63 -20.14 -8.25
CA ASP A 202 11.61 -19.25 -9.42
C ASP A 202 10.17 -18.80 -9.70
N VAL A 203 9.77 -17.71 -9.05
CA VAL A 203 8.43 -17.15 -9.15
C VAL A 203 8.10 -16.75 -10.60
N SER A 204 9.07 -16.26 -11.37
CA SER A 204 8.83 -15.87 -12.77
C SER A 204 8.44 -17.07 -13.63
N ALA A 205 9.16 -18.18 -13.50
CA ALA A 205 8.84 -19.44 -14.20
C ALA A 205 7.49 -19.99 -13.73
N TYR A 206 7.23 -19.99 -12.42
CA TYR A 206 5.96 -20.44 -11.84
C TYR A 206 4.77 -19.63 -12.38
N LEU A 207 4.86 -18.29 -12.40
CA LEU A 207 3.78 -17.43 -12.87
C LEU A 207 3.58 -17.55 -14.39
N HIS A 208 4.66 -17.72 -15.15
CA HIS A 208 4.53 -17.94 -16.59
C HIS A 208 3.74 -19.23 -16.90
N GLN A 209 3.97 -20.31 -16.14
CA GLN A 209 3.17 -21.52 -16.27
C GLN A 209 1.74 -21.31 -15.79
N ALA A 210 1.53 -20.63 -14.67
CA ALA A 210 0.20 -20.32 -14.14
C ALA A 210 -0.65 -19.50 -15.13
N LEU A 211 -0.04 -18.56 -15.85
CA LEU A 211 -0.73 -17.80 -16.92
C LEU A 211 -1.17 -18.71 -18.07
N LYS A 212 -0.31 -19.66 -18.51
CA LYS A 212 -0.67 -20.63 -19.53
C LYS A 212 -1.81 -21.55 -19.10
N ASP A 213 -1.83 -21.91 -17.81
CA ASP A 213 -2.86 -22.75 -17.20
C ASP A 213 -4.17 -21.98 -16.93
N GLY A 214 -4.23 -20.70 -17.31
CA GLY A 214 -5.42 -19.87 -17.16
C GLY A 214 -5.74 -19.45 -15.72
N LYS A 215 -4.76 -19.52 -14.80
CA LYS A 215 -4.94 -19.17 -13.39
C LYS A 215 -5.34 -17.71 -13.21
N LYS A 216 -6.17 -17.45 -12.20
CA LYS A 216 -6.59 -16.11 -11.77
C LYS A 216 -5.56 -15.57 -10.79
N ILE A 217 -4.89 -14.49 -11.19
CA ILE A 217 -3.82 -13.87 -10.43
C ILE A 217 -4.27 -12.51 -9.93
N LEU A 218 -4.10 -12.25 -8.63
CA LEU A 218 -4.36 -10.98 -7.97
C LEU A 218 -3.05 -10.33 -7.53
N LEU A 219 -2.76 -9.15 -8.04
CA LEU A 219 -1.63 -8.32 -7.64
C LEU A 219 -2.08 -7.40 -6.51
N GLU A 220 -1.53 -7.57 -5.34
CA GLU A 220 -1.82 -6.78 -4.15
C GLU A 220 -0.79 -5.68 -3.96
N GLY A 221 -1.21 -4.43 -4.23
CA GLY A 221 -0.39 -3.24 -4.05
C GLY A 221 -0.40 -2.72 -2.61
N GLN A 222 0.57 -1.87 -2.32
CA GLN A 222 0.75 -1.21 -1.04
C GLN A 222 0.84 0.31 -1.26
N LEU A 223 0.31 1.10 -0.31
CA LEU A 223 0.21 2.56 -0.41
C LEU A 223 -0.68 3.01 -1.58
N GLY A 224 -0.49 4.22 -2.11
CA GLY A 224 -1.29 4.78 -3.18
C GLY A 224 -0.47 5.64 -4.13
N SER A 225 -1.08 6.10 -5.22
CA SER A 225 -0.42 6.81 -6.33
C SER A 225 0.38 8.03 -5.88
N LEU A 226 -0.14 8.78 -4.90
CA LEU A 226 0.52 10.00 -4.41
C LEU A 226 1.74 9.73 -3.52
N LYS A 227 2.02 8.46 -3.24
CA LYS A 227 3.24 7.99 -2.56
C LYS A 227 4.24 7.32 -3.52
N ASP A 228 3.96 7.31 -4.81
CA ASP A 228 4.88 6.81 -5.84
C ASP A 228 6.07 7.77 -6.02
N PRO A 229 7.33 7.27 -6.16
CA PRO A 229 8.50 8.14 -6.28
C PRO A 229 8.51 9.00 -7.54
N ASP A 230 7.88 8.55 -8.65
CA ASP A 230 7.88 9.25 -9.91
C ASP A 230 6.62 10.12 -10.11
N HIS A 231 5.47 9.68 -9.59
CA HIS A 231 4.16 10.30 -9.81
C HIS A 231 3.53 10.91 -8.57
N GLY A 232 4.12 10.70 -7.40
CA GLY A 232 3.58 11.20 -6.13
C GLY A 232 4.03 12.60 -5.76
N ILE A 233 3.77 12.97 -4.51
CA ILE A 233 4.09 14.26 -3.90
C ILE A 233 5.56 14.32 -3.43
N TYR A 234 6.50 14.04 -4.34
CA TYR A 234 7.93 14.01 -4.04
C TYR A 234 8.38 15.30 -3.31
N PRO A 235 9.22 15.24 -2.26
CA PRO A 235 9.92 14.03 -1.74
C PRO A 235 9.15 13.22 -0.68
N MET A 236 7.91 13.57 -0.35
CA MET A 236 7.10 12.93 0.69
C MET A 236 6.41 11.65 0.17
N VAL A 237 7.20 10.75 -0.40
CA VAL A 237 6.80 9.50 -1.07
C VAL A 237 7.44 8.29 -0.40
N THR A 238 7.04 7.08 -0.79
CA THR A 238 7.79 5.85 -0.49
C THR A 238 8.85 5.61 -1.56
N SER A 239 9.79 4.71 -1.31
CA SER A 239 10.87 4.42 -2.27
C SER A 239 10.56 3.27 -3.23
N SER A 240 9.38 2.66 -3.13
CA SER A 240 8.89 1.66 -4.09
C SER A 240 7.83 2.25 -5.01
N SER A 241 7.77 1.81 -6.27
CA SER A 241 6.67 2.21 -7.16
C SER A 241 5.35 1.58 -6.68
N THR A 242 4.34 2.42 -6.49
CA THR A 242 3.01 2.04 -5.98
C THR A 242 2.00 1.79 -7.10
N LEU A 243 2.43 1.92 -8.36
CA LEU A 243 1.57 1.82 -9.52
C LEU A 243 1.33 0.36 -9.95
N ALA A 244 0.15 0.08 -10.48
CA ALA A 244 -0.20 -1.22 -11.04
C ALA A 244 0.77 -1.70 -12.13
N ALA A 245 1.31 -0.76 -12.92
CA ALA A 245 2.31 -1.04 -13.95
C ALA A 245 3.58 -1.72 -13.39
N TYR A 246 3.99 -1.36 -12.17
CA TYR A 246 5.13 -2.02 -11.51
C TYR A 246 4.83 -3.48 -11.14
N GLY A 247 3.57 -3.87 -11.08
CA GLY A 247 3.15 -5.26 -10.87
C GLY A 247 3.76 -6.21 -11.91
N ALA A 248 3.92 -5.77 -13.15
CA ALA A 248 4.59 -6.55 -14.19
C ALA A 248 6.07 -6.84 -13.83
N ILE A 249 6.80 -5.83 -13.36
CA ILE A 249 8.20 -5.94 -12.95
C ILE A 249 8.31 -6.70 -11.62
N GLY A 250 7.53 -6.29 -10.64
CA GLY A 250 7.60 -6.82 -9.27
C GLY A 250 7.13 -8.27 -9.13
N ALA A 251 6.28 -8.75 -10.02
CA ALA A 251 5.85 -10.15 -10.09
C ALA A 251 6.63 -10.94 -11.17
N GLY A 252 7.20 -10.28 -12.17
CA GLY A 252 7.88 -10.94 -13.29
C GLY A 252 6.91 -11.50 -14.32
N ILE A 253 5.84 -10.78 -14.65
CA ILE A 253 4.83 -11.14 -15.66
C ILE A 253 4.79 -10.13 -16.81
N PRO A 254 4.28 -10.49 -17.99
CA PRO A 254 4.12 -9.54 -19.09
C PRO A 254 3.14 -8.42 -18.73
N PRO A 255 3.44 -7.14 -19.05
CA PRO A 255 2.59 -6.01 -18.68
C PRO A 255 1.21 -6.05 -19.34
N TYR A 256 1.06 -6.62 -20.51
CA TYR A 256 -0.22 -6.77 -21.21
C TYR A 256 -1.18 -7.79 -20.58
N GLU A 257 -0.74 -8.56 -19.59
CA GLU A 257 -1.60 -9.45 -18.81
C GLU A 257 -2.41 -8.71 -17.74
N ILE A 258 -1.94 -7.53 -17.27
CA ILE A 258 -2.62 -6.70 -16.28
C ILE A 258 -3.70 -5.88 -17.00
N LYS A 259 -4.92 -6.44 -17.08
CA LYS A 259 -6.05 -5.83 -17.81
C LYS A 259 -7.07 -5.20 -16.89
N ASP A 260 -7.22 -5.75 -15.69
CA ASP A 260 -8.18 -5.29 -14.70
C ASP A 260 -7.42 -4.58 -13.57
N ILE A 261 -7.69 -3.30 -13.37
CA ILE A 261 -7.04 -2.48 -12.34
C ILE A 261 -8.14 -1.87 -11.48
N THR A 262 -8.39 -2.49 -10.32
CA THR A 262 -9.30 -1.97 -9.30
C THR A 262 -8.54 -1.00 -8.43
N THR A 263 -8.87 0.29 -8.53
CA THR A 263 -8.23 1.34 -7.73
C THR A 263 -9.09 1.65 -6.52
N VAL A 264 -8.53 1.51 -5.34
CA VAL A 264 -9.27 1.74 -4.08
C VAL A 264 -9.18 3.20 -3.68
N VAL A 265 -10.31 3.78 -3.30
CA VAL A 265 -10.43 5.17 -2.80
C VAL A 265 -11.31 5.20 -1.56
N LYS A 266 -11.07 6.12 -0.64
CA LYS A 266 -11.98 6.40 0.48
C LYS A 266 -13.04 7.42 0.08
N ALA A 267 -14.21 7.35 0.71
CA ALA A 267 -15.26 8.35 0.56
C ALA A 267 -14.87 9.74 1.14
N TYR A 268 -13.79 9.83 1.85
CA TYR A 268 -13.08 11.04 2.27
C TYR A 268 -11.58 10.80 2.10
N SER A 269 -10.73 11.78 2.39
CA SER A 269 -9.28 11.61 2.23
C SER A 269 -8.58 11.43 3.58
N SER A 270 -7.54 10.59 3.60
CA SER A 270 -6.63 10.48 4.75
C SER A 270 -5.19 10.31 4.29
N ALA A 271 -4.24 10.79 5.09
CA ALA A 271 -2.82 10.68 4.80
C ALA A 271 -2.00 10.43 6.07
N VAL A 272 -0.92 9.67 5.92
CA VAL A 272 0.11 9.48 6.95
C VAL A 272 1.37 10.21 6.52
N GLY A 273 2.06 10.84 7.48
CA GLY A 273 3.31 11.56 7.25
C GLY A 273 3.12 12.95 6.67
N ALA A 274 4.24 13.58 6.33
CA ALA A 274 4.28 14.91 5.78
C ALA A 274 3.89 14.98 4.30
N GLY A 275 3.80 16.18 3.78
CA GLY A 275 3.55 16.48 2.37
C GLY A 275 2.22 17.18 2.12
N ALA A 276 2.04 17.65 0.90
CA ALA A 276 0.87 18.41 0.49
C ALA A 276 -0.41 17.58 0.57
N PHE A 277 -1.46 18.19 1.13
CA PHE A 277 -2.79 17.61 1.24
C PHE A 277 -3.82 18.74 1.15
N VAL A 278 -4.18 19.13 -0.07
CA VAL A 278 -4.94 20.36 -0.35
C VAL A 278 -6.33 20.35 0.30
N SER A 279 -7.01 19.21 0.32
CA SER A 279 -8.34 19.06 0.92
C SER A 279 -8.33 18.77 2.44
N GLU A 280 -7.17 18.91 3.12
CA GLU A 280 -7.02 18.66 4.55
C GLU A 280 -7.91 19.59 5.38
N ILE A 281 -8.50 19.05 6.45
CA ILE A 281 -9.30 19.78 7.44
C ILE A 281 -8.65 19.74 8.82
N PHE A 282 -9.00 20.69 9.67
CA PHE A 282 -8.35 20.93 10.96
C PHE A 282 -9.39 21.14 12.07
N GLY A 283 -8.94 21.14 13.33
CA GLY A 283 -9.78 21.42 14.49
C GLY A 283 -10.78 20.30 14.79
N ASP A 284 -11.94 20.67 15.34
CA ASP A 284 -12.97 19.74 15.82
C ASP A 284 -13.57 18.91 14.67
N GLU A 285 -13.75 19.50 13.50
CA GLU A 285 -14.24 18.81 12.30
C GLU A 285 -13.31 17.65 11.90
N ALA A 286 -11.99 17.89 11.90
CA ALA A 286 -11.00 16.87 11.62
C ALA A 286 -10.97 15.78 12.71
N GLN A 287 -11.13 16.18 13.97
CA GLN A 287 -11.14 15.24 15.09
C GLN A 287 -12.39 14.35 15.03
N GLU A 288 -13.57 14.90 14.76
CA GLU A 288 -14.80 14.13 14.62
C GLU A 288 -14.71 13.13 13.47
N LEU A 289 -14.23 13.55 12.28
CA LEU A 289 -14.04 12.64 11.15
C LEU A 289 -13.01 11.53 11.48
N ARG A 290 -11.94 11.88 12.18
CA ARG A 290 -10.91 10.92 12.60
C ARG A 290 -11.46 9.87 13.55
N ASP A 291 -12.22 10.27 14.55
CA ASP A 291 -12.77 9.37 15.57
C ASP A 291 -13.86 8.44 15.00
N ARG A 292 -14.60 8.91 14.00
CA ARG A 292 -15.61 8.11 13.28
C ARG A 292 -15.02 7.22 12.18
N GLY A 293 -13.82 7.55 11.71
CA GLY A 293 -13.18 6.91 10.57
C GLY A 293 -12.85 5.44 10.80
N GLY A 294 -13.17 4.59 9.81
CA GLY A 294 -12.80 3.19 9.80
C GLY A 294 -13.26 2.37 11.01
N ASP A 295 -12.60 1.23 11.25
CA ASP A 295 -12.80 0.41 12.44
C ASP A 295 -11.78 0.81 13.51
N GLY A 296 -12.21 1.67 14.44
CA GLY A 296 -11.37 2.19 15.52
C GLY A 296 -10.71 3.54 15.26
N GLY A 297 -11.22 4.32 14.29
CA GLY A 297 -10.75 5.67 13.97
C GLY A 297 -9.61 5.72 12.94
N GLU A 298 -9.33 6.92 12.47
CA GLU A 298 -8.21 7.18 11.54
C GLU A 298 -6.88 7.30 12.30
N TYR A 299 -6.41 6.16 12.79
CA TYR A 299 -5.11 6.01 13.47
C TYR A 299 -4.27 4.95 12.77
N GLY A 300 -2.94 5.11 12.81
CA GLY A 300 -2.02 4.16 12.18
C GLY A 300 -2.08 2.80 12.86
N ALA A 301 -2.34 1.74 12.08
CA ALA A 301 -2.48 0.37 12.61
C ALA A 301 -1.24 -0.10 13.41
N THR A 302 -0.04 0.33 13.00
CA THR A 302 1.22 -0.06 13.63
C THR A 302 1.70 0.96 14.68
N THR A 303 1.51 2.26 14.41
CA THR A 303 2.11 3.34 15.22
C THR A 303 1.13 4.02 16.16
N GLY A 304 -0.19 3.80 15.99
CA GLY A 304 -1.24 4.53 16.71
C GLY A 304 -1.28 6.03 16.42
N ARG A 305 -0.46 6.55 15.49
CA ARG A 305 -0.43 7.99 15.16
C ARG A 305 -1.75 8.42 14.51
N PRO A 306 -2.31 9.58 14.90
CA PRO A 306 -3.48 10.12 14.23
C PRO A 306 -3.15 10.42 12.76
N ARG A 307 -4.01 9.96 11.85
CA ARG A 307 -3.92 10.29 10.43
C ARG A 307 -4.42 11.72 10.21
N ARG A 308 -3.82 12.39 9.25
CA ARG A 308 -4.38 13.62 8.67
C ARG A 308 -5.63 13.22 7.90
N VAL A 309 -6.69 14.02 8.00
CA VAL A 309 -7.97 13.75 7.34
C VAL A 309 -8.41 14.98 6.53
N GLY A 310 -9.19 14.74 5.51
CA GLY A 310 -9.73 15.79 4.64
C GLY A 310 -10.95 15.30 3.88
N TRP A 311 -11.66 16.23 3.23
CA TRP A 311 -12.78 15.85 2.38
C TRP A 311 -12.30 15.13 1.12
N PHE A 312 -13.21 14.42 0.45
CA PHE A 312 -12.89 13.70 -0.78
C PHE A 312 -12.24 14.68 -1.78
N ASP A 313 -11.06 14.31 -2.29
CA ASP A 313 -10.30 15.12 -3.24
C ASP A 313 -10.42 14.53 -4.65
N ALA A 314 -11.34 15.09 -5.43
CA ALA A 314 -11.58 14.60 -6.79
C ALA A 314 -10.40 14.90 -7.75
N VAL A 315 -9.65 15.98 -7.51
CA VAL A 315 -8.48 16.33 -8.33
C VAL A 315 -7.37 15.30 -8.12
N ALA A 316 -7.02 15.04 -6.86
CA ALA A 316 -6.01 14.04 -6.50
C ALA A 316 -6.42 12.63 -6.92
N THR A 317 -7.71 12.27 -6.71
CA THR A 317 -8.21 10.92 -7.01
C THR A 317 -8.27 10.67 -8.51
N ARG A 318 -8.72 11.63 -9.32
CA ARG A 318 -8.72 11.56 -10.79
C ARG A 318 -7.31 11.33 -11.32
N TYR A 319 -6.34 12.10 -10.82
CA TYR A 319 -4.94 11.91 -11.16
C TYR A 319 -4.44 10.53 -10.77
N GLY A 320 -4.70 10.11 -9.53
CA GLY A 320 -4.30 8.80 -9.03
C GLY A 320 -4.88 7.65 -9.86
N CYS A 321 -6.16 7.70 -10.22
CA CYS A 321 -6.79 6.73 -11.10
C CYS A 321 -6.15 6.72 -12.51
N ARG A 322 -5.84 7.90 -13.05
CA ARG A 322 -5.20 8.05 -14.37
C ARG A 322 -3.81 7.39 -14.40
N VAL A 323 -2.94 7.67 -13.43
CA VAL A 323 -1.58 7.10 -13.41
C VAL A 323 -1.57 5.60 -13.06
N GLN A 324 -2.58 5.11 -12.36
CA GLN A 324 -2.79 3.68 -12.15
C GLN A 324 -3.28 2.95 -13.41
N GLY A 325 -3.90 3.68 -14.35
CA GLY A 325 -4.63 3.07 -15.45
C GLY A 325 -5.90 2.35 -14.97
N ALA A 326 -6.61 2.94 -13.99
CA ALA A 326 -7.78 2.37 -13.34
C ALA A 326 -8.86 1.97 -14.37
N THR A 327 -9.33 0.73 -14.30
CA THR A 327 -10.47 0.24 -15.08
C THR A 327 -11.77 0.33 -14.29
N GLU A 328 -11.65 0.30 -12.96
CA GLU A 328 -12.77 0.44 -12.02
C GLU A 328 -12.27 0.98 -10.67
N VAL A 329 -13.20 1.44 -9.85
CA VAL A 329 -12.95 1.95 -8.51
C VAL A 329 -13.73 1.16 -7.47
N ALA A 330 -13.06 0.86 -6.34
CA ALA A 330 -13.67 0.42 -5.10
C ALA A 330 -13.70 1.61 -4.12
N LEU A 331 -14.91 2.09 -3.81
CA LEU A 331 -15.14 3.19 -2.86
C LEU A 331 -15.32 2.61 -1.45
N THR A 332 -14.50 3.02 -0.51
CA THR A 332 -14.49 2.47 0.86
C THR A 332 -14.94 3.50 1.90
N VAL A 333 -15.29 3.02 3.10
CA VAL A 333 -15.68 3.79 4.31
C VAL A 333 -16.81 4.81 4.07
N LEU A 334 -17.74 4.47 3.20
CA LEU A 334 -18.87 5.35 2.87
C LEU A 334 -19.82 5.56 4.06
N ASP A 335 -19.96 4.54 4.91
CA ASP A 335 -20.77 4.53 6.13
C ASP A 335 -20.38 5.62 7.14
N VAL A 336 -19.11 6.01 7.15
CA VAL A 336 -18.55 7.02 8.06
C VAL A 336 -19.22 8.39 7.88
N LEU A 337 -19.64 8.75 6.69
CA LEU A 337 -20.18 10.07 6.37
C LEU A 337 -21.66 10.24 6.72
N GLY A 338 -22.32 9.20 7.23
CA GLY A 338 -23.77 9.21 7.54
C GLY A 338 -24.21 10.19 8.65
N TYR A 339 -23.29 10.84 9.33
CA TYR A 339 -23.61 11.86 10.38
C TYR A 339 -23.73 13.28 9.82
N LEU A 340 -23.27 13.55 8.61
CA LEU A 340 -23.17 14.89 8.03
C LEU A 340 -24.49 15.38 7.44
N ASP A 341 -24.76 16.69 7.56
CA ASP A 341 -25.86 17.37 6.87
C ASP A 341 -25.46 17.70 5.42
N GLU A 342 -24.22 18.14 5.22
CA GLU A 342 -23.63 18.42 3.92
C GLU A 342 -22.25 17.76 3.83
N ILE A 343 -21.90 17.21 2.67
CA ILE A 343 -20.61 16.54 2.42
C ILE A 343 -19.87 17.30 1.33
N PRO A 344 -18.72 17.92 1.67
CA PRO A 344 -17.87 18.60 0.68
C PRO A 344 -17.08 17.62 -0.18
N ILE A 345 -16.94 17.95 -1.47
CA ILE A 345 -16.00 17.31 -2.42
C ILE A 345 -15.09 18.41 -2.94
N CYS A 346 -13.78 18.24 -2.86
CA CYS A 346 -12.82 19.13 -3.50
C CYS A 346 -12.80 18.85 -5.01
N VAL A 347 -13.31 19.80 -5.80
CA VAL A 347 -13.48 19.65 -7.26
C VAL A 347 -12.47 20.48 -8.06
N GLY A 348 -11.64 21.27 -7.40
CA GLY A 348 -10.63 22.11 -8.03
C GLY A 348 -9.65 22.70 -7.02
N TYR A 349 -8.53 23.16 -7.51
CA TYR A 349 -7.48 23.85 -6.75
C TYR A 349 -7.37 25.30 -7.20
N GLN A 350 -7.60 26.23 -6.28
CA GLN A 350 -7.52 27.67 -6.53
C GLN A 350 -6.17 28.23 -6.10
N TYR A 351 -5.62 29.11 -6.90
CA TYR A 351 -4.36 29.82 -6.66
C TYR A 351 -4.59 31.31 -6.38
N GLU A 352 -3.55 32.00 -5.89
CA GLU A 352 -3.62 33.44 -5.53
C GLU A 352 -3.94 34.35 -6.73
N ASP A 353 -3.57 33.95 -7.95
CA ASP A 353 -3.88 34.65 -9.19
C ASP A 353 -5.35 34.50 -9.64
N GLY A 354 -6.16 33.77 -8.89
CA GLY A 354 -7.57 33.48 -9.18
C GLY A 354 -7.79 32.29 -10.11
N ARG A 355 -6.76 31.68 -10.63
CA ARG A 355 -6.81 30.48 -11.46
C ARG A 355 -7.36 29.29 -10.65
N VAL A 356 -8.28 28.52 -11.24
CA VAL A 356 -8.79 27.27 -10.69
C VAL A 356 -8.43 26.13 -11.64
N GLU A 357 -7.68 25.17 -11.13
CA GLU A 357 -7.25 24.00 -11.89
C GLU A 357 -7.94 22.72 -11.42
N LYS A 358 -8.20 21.84 -12.38
CA LYS A 358 -8.79 20.51 -12.14
C LYS A 358 -7.77 19.39 -12.37
N ASP A 359 -6.62 19.69 -12.95
CA ASP A 359 -5.52 18.75 -13.07
C ASP A 359 -4.60 18.83 -11.85
N PHE A 360 -4.07 17.66 -11.43
CA PHE A 360 -3.18 17.57 -10.29
C PHE A 360 -1.80 18.13 -10.65
N PRO A 361 -1.32 19.16 -9.94
CA PRO A 361 -0.08 19.85 -10.27
C PRO A 361 1.14 19.16 -9.63
N VAL A 362 2.34 19.64 -9.96
CA VAL A 362 3.58 19.26 -9.28
C VAL A 362 3.59 19.74 -7.82
N THR A 363 4.41 19.13 -6.97
CA THR A 363 4.40 19.37 -5.50
C THR A 363 4.59 20.84 -5.14
N SER A 364 5.48 21.58 -5.81
CA SER A 364 5.72 23.00 -5.54
C SER A 364 4.50 23.90 -5.78
N GLU A 365 3.58 23.48 -6.62
CA GLU A 365 2.31 24.19 -6.87
C GLU A 365 1.23 23.73 -5.89
N LEU A 366 1.25 22.45 -5.47
CA LEU A 366 0.31 21.93 -4.46
C LEU A 366 0.36 22.72 -3.14
N GLU A 367 1.53 23.15 -2.71
CA GLU A 367 1.73 23.90 -1.47
C GLU A 367 1.07 25.31 -1.49
N LYS A 368 0.80 25.82 -2.70
CA LYS A 368 0.14 27.12 -2.93
C LYS A 368 -1.36 27.00 -3.17
N ALA A 369 -1.84 25.79 -3.37
CA ALA A 369 -3.21 25.52 -3.77
C ALA A 369 -4.17 25.60 -2.57
N LYS A 370 -5.39 26.11 -2.81
CA LYS A 370 -6.51 26.07 -1.87
C LYS A 370 -7.63 25.24 -2.46
N PRO A 371 -8.36 24.44 -1.64
CA PRO A 371 -9.42 23.59 -2.15
C PRO A 371 -10.63 24.39 -2.57
N VAL A 372 -11.24 24.04 -3.70
CA VAL A 372 -12.56 24.50 -4.12
C VAL A 372 -13.56 23.40 -3.84
N PHE A 373 -14.47 23.61 -2.90
CA PHE A 373 -15.44 22.62 -2.48
C PHE A 373 -16.80 22.79 -3.16
N LYS A 374 -17.34 21.68 -3.66
CA LYS A 374 -18.75 21.48 -3.98
C LYS A 374 -19.39 20.73 -2.83
N LYS A 375 -20.48 21.25 -2.27
CA LYS A 375 -21.21 20.61 -1.19
C LYS A 375 -22.40 19.84 -1.72
N LEU A 376 -22.62 18.63 -1.24
CA LEU A 376 -23.76 17.78 -1.53
C LEU A 376 -24.55 17.50 -0.24
N PRO A 377 -25.89 17.32 -0.31
CA PRO A 377 -26.67 16.92 0.85
C PRO A 377 -26.22 15.56 1.41
N GLY A 378 -26.04 15.48 2.72
CA GLY A 378 -25.81 14.23 3.43
C GLY A 378 -27.06 13.35 3.52
N TRP A 379 -26.88 12.10 3.92
CA TRP A 379 -28.00 11.14 4.02
C TRP A 379 -28.48 10.91 5.46
N LYS A 380 -27.77 11.35 6.47
CA LYS A 380 -28.19 11.38 7.90
C LYS A 380 -28.74 10.06 8.44
N CYS A 381 -28.24 8.94 7.98
CA CYS A 381 -28.63 7.62 8.49
C CYS A 381 -27.51 6.60 8.35
N ASN A 382 -27.64 5.49 9.09
CA ASN A 382 -26.76 4.34 8.99
C ASN A 382 -27.05 3.56 7.70
N ILE A 383 -26.02 3.25 6.93
CA ILE A 383 -26.09 2.47 5.69
C ILE A 383 -25.40 1.10 5.80
N ARG A 384 -24.88 0.74 6.98
CA ARG A 384 -24.27 -0.56 7.20
C ARG A 384 -25.30 -1.68 7.01
N GLY A 385 -24.88 -2.79 6.45
CA GLY A 385 -25.74 -3.94 6.21
C GLY A 385 -26.63 -3.85 4.97
N ILE A 386 -26.69 -2.71 4.27
CA ILE A 386 -27.34 -2.61 2.97
C ILE A 386 -26.49 -3.39 1.95
N GLN A 387 -27.15 -4.31 1.22
CA GLN A 387 -26.49 -5.19 0.24
C GLN A 387 -26.79 -4.78 -1.20
N ASN A 388 -27.86 -4.03 -1.43
CA ASN A 388 -28.31 -3.62 -2.74
C ASN A 388 -28.12 -2.11 -2.93
N TYR A 389 -27.50 -1.71 -4.06
CA TYR A 389 -27.28 -0.31 -4.41
C TYR A 389 -28.59 0.51 -4.45
N ASP A 390 -29.69 -0.08 -4.93
CA ASP A 390 -30.98 0.60 -5.07
C ASP A 390 -31.61 0.96 -3.69
N GLU A 391 -31.23 0.25 -2.62
CA GLU A 391 -31.70 0.49 -1.26
C GLU A 391 -30.93 1.61 -0.54
N LEU A 392 -29.84 2.09 -1.12
CA LEU A 392 -29.10 3.24 -0.55
C LEU A 392 -29.96 4.50 -0.61
N PRO A 393 -29.84 5.39 0.41
CA PRO A 393 -30.50 6.71 0.38
C PRO A 393 -30.14 7.48 -0.90
N GLU A 394 -31.09 8.26 -1.41
CA GLU A 394 -30.90 9.00 -2.67
C GLU A 394 -29.68 9.94 -2.62
N ASN A 395 -29.50 10.69 -1.49
CA ASN A 395 -28.34 11.54 -1.31
C ASN A 395 -27.03 10.77 -1.31
N CYS A 396 -27.01 9.54 -0.78
CA CYS A 396 -25.85 8.65 -0.82
C CYS A 396 -25.53 8.23 -2.26
N LYS A 397 -26.52 7.85 -3.04
CA LYS A 397 -26.36 7.54 -4.49
C LYS A 397 -25.86 8.77 -5.25
N ASN A 398 -26.39 9.96 -4.96
CA ASN A 398 -25.98 11.21 -5.58
C ASN A 398 -24.51 11.53 -5.28
N TYR A 399 -24.04 11.27 -4.06
CA TYR A 399 -22.64 11.43 -3.67
C TYR A 399 -21.72 10.48 -4.45
N ILE A 400 -22.08 9.20 -4.55
CA ILE A 400 -21.31 8.20 -5.33
C ILE A 400 -21.27 8.60 -6.81
N ASN A 401 -22.41 9.00 -7.38
CA ASN A 401 -22.49 9.38 -8.79
C ASN A 401 -21.70 10.67 -9.09
N GLU A 402 -21.66 11.60 -8.16
CA GLU A 402 -20.84 12.81 -8.34
C GLU A 402 -19.34 12.48 -8.29
N ILE A 403 -18.91 11.63 -7.35
CA ILE A 403 -17.51 11.14 -7.33
C ILE A 403 -17.17 10.47 -8.66
N GLU A 404 -17.98 9.52 -9.10
CA GLU A 404 -17.76 8.78 -10.36
C GLU A 404 -17.62 9.73 -11.55
N LYS A 405 -18.50 10.72 -11.62
CA LYS A 405 -18.45 11.77 -12.66
C LYS A 405 -17.17 12.60 -12.59
N GLU A 406 -16.76 13.02 -11.39
CA GLU A 406 -15.58 13.88 -11.21
C GLU A 406 -14.28 13.12 -11.49
N ILE A 407 -14.17 11.83 -11.15
CA ILE A 407 -12.96 11.05 -11.39
C ILE A 407 -12.90 10.43 -12.78
N GLY A 408 -14.05 10.24 -13.44
CA GLY A 408 -14.15 9.69 -14.81
C GLY A 408 -13.86 8.17 -14.89
N VAL A 409 -13.99 7.43 -13.79
CA VAL A 409 -13.79 5.97 -13.72
C VAL A 409 -14.96 5.32 -12.99
N PRO A 410 -15.51 4.20 -13.49
CA PRO A 410 -16.70 3.57 -12.90
C PRO A 410 -16.41 3.07 -11.47
N ILE A 411 -17.34 3.36 -10.55
CA ILE A 411 -17.34 2.83 -9.18
C ILE A 411 -18.18 1.56 -9.17
N THR A 412 -17.54 0.40 -9.10
CA THR A 412 -18.18 -0.92 -9.19
C THR A 412 -18.35 -1.60 -7.85
N LEU A 413 -17.51 -1.25 -6.86
CA LEU A 413 -17.53 -1.78 -5.52
C LEU A 413 -17.69 -0.65 -4.50
N ILE A 414 -18.61 -0.80 -3.55
CA ILE A 414 -18.89 0.19 -2.50
C ILE A 414 -18.86 -0.53 -1.16
N SER A 415 -17.88 -0.18 -0.32
CA SER A 415 -17.81 -0.69 1.04
C SER A 415 -18.52 0.26 2.00
N ASN A 416 -19.52 -0.25 2.68
CA ASN A 416 -20.41 0.46 3.61
C ASN A 416 -20.31 -0.03 5.06
N GLY A 417 -19.21 -0.68 5.42
CA GLY A 417 -18.91 -1.13 6.78
C GLY A 417 -17.55 -1.87 6.84
N PRO A 418 -17.09 -2.30 8.03
CA PRO A 418 -15.78 -2.93 8.22
C PRO A 418 -15.74 -4.42 7.81
N GLU A 419 -16.87 -5.13 7.86
CA GLU A 419 -16.93 -6.56 7.63
C GLU A 419 -16.74 -6.91 6.15
N ARG A 420 -16.20 -8.12 5.86
CA ARG A 420 -15.96 -8.59 4.49
C ARG A 420 -17.20 -8.49 3.59
N HIS A 421 -18.37 -8.87 4.12
CA HIS A 421 -19.63 -8.92 3.37
C HIS A 421 -20.33 -7.56 3.23
N GLU A 422 -19.85 -6.50 3.89
CA GLU A 422 -20.38 -5.15 3.78
C GLU A 422 -19.81 -4.44 2.56
N ILE A 423 -20.03 -5.04 1.38
CA ILE A 423 -19.65 -4.53 0.07
C ILE A 423 -20.83 -4.69 -0.88
N ILE A 424 -21.20 -3.60 -1.52
CA ILE A 424 -22.22 -3.57 -2.57
C ILE A 424 -21.51 -3.60 -3.92
N GLU A 425 -21.85 -4.59 -4.77
CA GLU A 425 -21.48 -4.60 -6.17
C GLU A 425 -22.53 -3.81 -6.97
N ARG A 426 -22.10 -2.89 -7.82
CA ARG A 426 -23.01 -2.11 -8.67
C ARG A 426 -22.54 -2.09 -10.12
N LYS A 427 -23.51 -1.87 -11.01
CA LYS A 427 -23.21 -1.60 -12.43
C LYS A 427 -22.72 -0.17 -12.56
N PRO A 428 -21.61 0.09 -13.29
CA PRO A 428 -21.10 1.43 -13.52
C PRO A 428 -22.10 2.28 -14.33
N LEU A 429 -22.07 3.60 -14.10
CA LEU A 429 -22.87 4.56 -14.86
C LEU A 429 -22.15 5.10 -16.11
N ILE A 430 -20.81 4.95 -16.18
CA ILE A 430 -19.95 5.41 -17.27
C ILE A 430 -19.19 4.26 -17.91
#